data_678c86a27b1401a69f4500d0519f0d62
#
_entry.id   678c86a27b1401a69f4500d0519f0d62
#
_cell.length_a   1.000
_cell.length_b   1.000
_cell.length_c   1.000
_cell.angle_alpha   90.00
_cell.angle_beta   90.00
_cell.angle_gamma   90.00
#
_symmetry.space_group_name_H-M   'P 1'
#
loop_
_entity.id
_entity.type
_entity.pdbx_description
1 polymer ?
#
loop_
_entity_poly.entity_id
_entity_poly.type
_entity_poly.pdbx_seq_one_letter_code
_entity_poly.pdbx_strand_id
1 'polypeptide(L)'
;MKAYIFDCKNKTSSIKEMSSEEIAAMQEQAARAEAAEKKRPLTQEEVSRMLIAQQINTLSVDDTTAYRMREFYPAWEDVIGKAVDAGYKLTYQGALYKVISAHTVQSNWIPGTGTESLYARIDETHDGTKYDPIPYEGNMALENGKYYAQDGVTYLCTRDTVNPVYNALSELVGLYVEAVE
;
A
#
# COMPACT_ATOMS: atom_id res chain seq x y z
N MET A 1 13.09 -30.14 1.25
CA MET A 1 12.57 -29.07 0.34
C MET A 1 12.31 -29.70 -1.01
N LYS A 2 11.27 -29.29 -1.72
CA LYS A 2 10.94 -29.81 -3.05
C LYS A 2 11.30 -28.74 -4.10
N ALA A 3 12.02 -29.12 -5.13
CA ALA A 3 12.32 -28.26 -6.27
C ALA A 3 11.49 -28.70 -7.48
N TYR A 4 10.95 -27.72 -8.22
CA TYR A 4 10.31 -27.96 -9.50
C TYR A 4 11.37 -27.85 -10.59
N ILE A 5 11.56 -28.93 -11.34
CA ILE A 5 12.47 -28.97 -12.47
C ILE A 5 11.64 -28.98 -13.75
N PHE A 6 11.89 -28.00 -14.63
CA PHE A 6 11.28 -27.94 -15.95
C PHE A 6 12.29 -28.37 -17.00
N ASP A 7 12.00 -29.46 -17.72
CA ASP A 7 12.81 -29.90 -18.85
C ASP A 7 12.35 -29.13 -20.11
N CYS A 8 13.16 -28.17 -20.52
CA CYS A 8 12.89 -27.33 -21.70
C CYS A 8 12.83 -28.12 -23.01
N LYS A 9 13.55 -29.28 -23.12
CA LYS A 9 13.55 -30.09 -24.33
C LYS A 9 12.27 -30.89 -24.51
N ASN A 10 11.78 -31.47 -23.43
CA ASN A 10 10.60 -32.35 -23.44
C ASN A 10 9.31 -31.67 -22.98
N LYS A 11 9.37 -30.37 -22.56
CA LYS A 11 8.25 -29.60 -22.00
C LYS A 11 7.53 -30.32 -20.84
N THR A 12 8.30 -31.05 -20.04
CA THR A 12 7.80 -31.78 -18.88
C THR A 12 8.26 -31.11 -17.59
N SER A 13 7.42 -31.12 -16.58
CA SER A 13 7.78 -30.69 -15.23
C SER A 13 7.84 -31.89 -14.29
N SER A 14 8.87 -31.97 -13.46
CA SER A 14 9.00 -32.98 -12.42
C SER A 14 9.31 -32.33 -11.08
N ILE A 15 8.92 -33.00 -10.00
CA ILE A 15 9.26 -32.58 -8.64
C ILE A 15 10.38 -33.49 -8.17
N LYS A 16 11.54 -32.89 -7.85
CA LYS A 16 12.69 -33.57 -7.25
C LYS A 16 12.78 -33.20 -5.78
N GLU A 17 12.94 -34.17 -4.90
CA GLU A 17 13.36 -33.91 -3.52
C GLU A 17 14.85 -33.59 -3.50
N MET A 18 15.20 -32.42 -2.96
CA MET A 18 16.58 -31.98 -2.85
C MET A 18 17.27 -32.74 -1.71
N SER A 19 18.50 -33.17 -1.94
CA SER A 19 19.35 -33.74 -0.89
C SER A 19 19.74 -32.70 0.14
N SER A 20 20.18 -33.13 1.33
CA SER A 20 20.68 -32.23 2.37
C SER A 20 21.86 -31.38 1.90
N GLU A 21 22.71 -31.93 1.04
CA GLU A 21 23.87 -31.25 0.46
C GLU A 21 23.44 -30.17 -0.55
N GLU A 22 22.44 -30.46 -1.41
CA GLU A 22 21.89 -29.48 -2.35
C GLU A 22 21.23 -28.30 -1.61
N ILE A 23 20.53 -28.58 -0.51
CA ILE A 23 19.91 -27.55 0.33
C ILE A 23 20.99 -26.67 0.98
N ALA A 24 22.03 -27.28 1.55
CA ALA A 24 23.13 -26.55 2.19
C ALA A 24 23.90 -25.69 1.18
N ALA A 25 24.20 -26.20 0.00
CA ALA A 25 24.84 -25.44 -1.06
C ALA A 25 24.00 -24.22 -1.51
N MET A 26 22.70 -24.40 -1.65
CA MET A 26 21.78 -23.32 -2.00
C MET A 26 21.71 -22.25 -0.90
N GLN A 27 21.68 -22.66 0.37
CA GLN A 27 21.70 -21.73 1.50
C GLN A 27 23.01 -20.96 1.57
N GLU A 28 24.15 -21.62 1.35
CA GLU A 28 25.45 -20.95 1.31
C GLU A 28 25.54 -19.96 0.14
N GLN A 29 25.04 -20.33 -1.02
CA GLN A 29 25.01 -19.44 -2.18
C GLN A 29 24.10 -18.22 -1.91
N ALA A 30 22.95 -18.40 -1.30
CA ALA A 30 22.06 -17.32 -0.90
C ALA A 30 22.73 -16.38 0.13
N ALA A 31 23.41 -16.93 1.14
CA ALA A 31 24.14 -16.15 2.13
C ALA A 31 25.30 -15.35 1.51
N ARG A 32 26.01 -15.94 0.55
CA ARG A 32 27.07 -15.23 -0.19
C ARG A 32 26.51 -14.10 -1.04
N ALA A 33 25.38 -14.32 -1.72
CA ALA A 33 24.70 -13.30 -2.52
C ALA A 33 24.22 -12.14 -1.64
N GLU A 34 23.61 -12.43 -0.49
CA GLU A 34 23.19 -11.42 0.49
C GLU A 34 24.36 -10.61 1.05
N ALA A 35 25.48 -11.28 1.36
CA ALA A 35 26.68 -10.61 1.84
C ALA A 35 27.32 -9.72 0.76
N ALA A 36 27.26 -10.12 -0.51
CA ALA A 36 27.76 -9.33 -1.62
C ALA A 36 26.86 -8.10 -1.85
N GLU A 37 25.52 -8.27 -1.77
CA GLU A 37 24.57 -7.19 -1.88
C GLU A 37 24.77 -6.11 -0.79
N LYS A 38 25.00 -6.52 0.46
CA LYS A 38 25.33 -5.61 1.56
C LYS A 38 26.63 -4.81 1.38
N LYS A 39 27.55 -5.30 0.56
CA LYS A 39 28.86 -4.64 0.32
C LYS A 39 28.90 -3.82 -0.96
N ARG A 40 27.91 -3.92 -1.84
CA ARG A 40 27.90 -3.11 -3.04
C ARG A 40 27.72 -1.62 -2.72
N PRO A 41 28.28 -0.71 -3.49
CA PRO A 41 27.96 0.71 -3.36
C PRO A 41 26.48 0.96 -3.60
N LEU A 42 25.90 1.84 -2.78
CA LEU A 42 24.52 2.29 -2.98
C LEU A 42 24.39 3.06 -4.29
N THR A 43 23.31 2.86 -5.00
CA THR A 43 22.97 3.67 -6.17
C THR A 43 22.57 5.08 -5.73
N GLN A 44 22.63 6.03 -6.65
CA GLN A 44 22.18 7.39 -6.39
C GLN A 44 20.69 7.46 -5.95
N GLU A 45 19.87 6.59 -6.51
CA GLU A 45 18.46 6.48 -6.14
C GLU A 45 18.28 5.98 -4.70
N GLU A 46 19.01 4.94 -4.30
CA GLU A 46 18.98 4.42 -2.92
C GLU A 46 19.46 5.45 -1.90
N VAL A 47 20.55 6.16 -2.21
CA VAL A 47 21.03 7.26 -1.34
C VAL A 47 19.97 8.35 -1.23
N SER A 48 19.35 8.75 -2.34
CA SER A 48 18.28 9.75 -2.33
C SER A 48 17.08 9.31 -1.49
N ARG A 49 16.64 8.08 -1.66
CA ARG A 49 15.55 7.48 -0.84
C ARG A 49 15.88 7.49 0.66
N MET A 50 17.11 7.09 1.02
CA MET A 50 17.55 7.11 2.41
C MET A 50 17.54 8.51 3.02
N LEU A 51 18.03 9.51 2.28
CA LEU A 51 18.03 10.91 2.73
C LEU A 51 16.61 11.46 2.88
N ILE A 52 15.73 11.16 1.92
CA ILE A 52 14.32 11.57 2.00
C ILE A 52 13.66 10.89 3.21
N ALA A 53 13.82 9.58 3.39
CA ALA A 53 13.23 8.84 4.49
C ALA A 53 13.65 9.35 5.88
N GLN A 54 14.88 9.88 6.01
CA GLN A 54 15.34 10.50 7.25
C GLN A 54 14.64 11.83 7.57
N GLN A 55 14.19 12.56 6.56
CA GLN A 55 13.62 13.89 6.72
C GLN A 55 12.12 13.97 6.44
N ILE A 56 11.51 12.96 5.83
CA ILE A 56 10.11 13.01 5.38
C ILE A 56 9.14 13.35 6.52
N ASN A 57 9.37 12.83 7.71
CA ASN A 57 8.55 13.08 8.89
C ASN A 57 8.79 14.46 9.53
N THR A 58 9.80 15.21 9.08
CA THR A 58 10.00 16.60 9.50
C THR A 58 9.20 17.58 8.64
N LEU A 59 8.71 17.12 7.48
CA LEU A 59 7.91 17.92 6.57
C LEU A 59 6.46 17.99 7.07
N SER A 60 5.92 19.19 7.19
CA SER A 60 4.51 19.38 7.50
C SER A 60 3.68 19.31 6.21
N VAL A 61 3.28 18.11 5.83
CA VAL A 61 2.42 17.86 4.66
C VAL A 61 1.08 17.27 5.11
N ASP A 62 0.02 17.62 4.40
CA ASP A 62 -1.31 17.04 4.60
C ASP A 62 -1.33 15.53 4.28
N ASP A 63 -2.39 14.85 4.69
CA ASP A 63 -2.49 13.41 4.58
C ASP A 63 -2.60 12.96 3.10
N THR A 64 -3.22 13.75 2.22
CA THR A 64 -3.31 13.47 0.77
C THR A 64 -1.93 13.52 0.11
N THR A 65 -1.16 14.56 0.38
CA THR A 65 0.23 14.68 -0.10
C THR A 65 1.09 13.57 0.47
N ALA A 66 0.95 13.26 1.76
CA ALA A 66 1.68 12.17 2.40
C ALA A 66 1.37 10.83 1.75
N TYR A 67 0.10 10.54 1.41
CA TYR A 67 -0.29 9.31 0.73
C TYR A 67 0.41 9.16 -0.63
N ARG A 68 0.50 10.25 -1.42
CA ARG A 68 1.21 10.26 -2.71
C ARG A 68 2.71 10.03 -2.56
N MET A 69 3.27 10.32 -1.40
CA MET A 69 4.68 10.16 -1.05
C MET A 69 4.93 8.93 -0.16
N ARG A 70 3.96 8.02 0.00
CA ARG A 70 3.99 6.92 0.97
C ARG A 70 5.23 6.03 0.87
N GLU A 71 5.78 5.85 -0.32
CA GLU A 71 6.96 5.02 -0.56
C GLU A 71 8.24 5.55 0.13
N PHE A 72 8.24 6.82 0.52
CA PHE A 72 9.39 7.45 1.19
C PHE A 72 9.29 7.38 2.72
N TYR A 73 8.13 7.04 3.27
CA TYR A 73 7.99 6.88 4.71
C TYR A 73 8.60 5.56 5.17
N PRO A 74 9.23 5.54 6.38
CA PRO A 74 9.86 4.33 6.90
C PRO A 74 8.83 3.21 7.09
N ALA A 75 9.26 1.97 6.93
CA ALA A 75 8.45 0.82 7.29
C ALA A 75 8.31 0.72 8.83
N TRP A 76 7.17 0.24 9.29
CA TRP A 76 6.92 0.05 10.72
C TRP A 76 7.98 -0.83 11.38
N GLU A 77 8.44 -1.85 10.68
CA GLU A 77 9.48 -2.77 11.13
C GLU A 77 10.81 -2.05 11.42
N ASP A 78 11.14 -1.02 10.66
CA ASP A 78 12.39 -0.24 10.79
C ASP A 78 12.36 0.73 11.98
N VAL A 79 11.19 1.00 12.52
CA VAL A 79 10.99 1.91 13.66
C VAL A 79 10.65 1.20 14.95
N ILE A 80 10.59 -0.14 14.98
CA ILE A 80 10.41 -0.90 16.21
C ILE A 80 11.51 -0.53 17.21
N GLY A 81 11.12 -0.24 18.45
CA GLY A 81 11.99 0.20 19.53
C GLY A 81 12.33 1.70 19.51
N LYS A 82 11.90 2.47 18.51
CA LYS A 82 12.09 3.91 18.45
C LYS A 82 10.88 4.65 19.03
N ALA A 83 11.14 5.78 19.67
CA ALA A 83 10.08 6.71 20.08
C ALA A 83 9.59 7.49 18.84
N VAL A 84 8.28 7.60 18.70
CA VAL A 84 7.60 8.35 17.64
C VAL A 84 6.60 9.32 18.25
N ASP A 85 6.53 10.51 17.69
CA ASP A 85 5.59 11.55 18.12
C ASP A 85 4.25 11.44 17.39
N ALA A 86 3.21 12.06 17.94
CA ALA A 86 1.95 12.21 17.24
C ALA A 86 2.15 12.96 15.91
N GLY A 87 1.54 12.47 14.84
CA GLY A 87 1.72 12.98 13.48
C GLY A 87 2.82 12.30 12.68
N TYR A 88 3.71 11.52 13.33
CA TYR A 88 4.70 10.71 12.62
C TYR A 88 3.99 9.73 11.68
N LYS A 89 4.53 9.57 10.47
CA LYS A 89 3.96 8.69 9.45
C LYS A 89 4.91 7.54 9.15
N LEU A 90 4.34 6.36 8.94
CA LEU A 90 5.06 5.12 8.64
C LEU A 90 4.20 4.22 7.75
N THR A 91 4.82 3.27 7.08
CA THR A 91 4.13 2.29 6.24
C THR A 91 4.10 0.91 6.92
N TYR A 92 3.02 0.19 6.70
CA TYR A 92 2.90 -1.22 7.07
C TYR A 92 2.04 -1.95 6.02
N GLN A 93 2.55 -3.05 5.47
CA GLN A 93 1.89 -3.84 4.42
C GLN A 93 1.39 -2.99 3.23
N GLY A 94 2.16 -1.98 2.84
CA GLY A 94 1.85 -1.08 1.72
C GLY A 94 0.84 0.04 2.04
N ALA A 95 0.22 0.03 3.21
CA ALA A 95 -0.65 1.11 3.68
C ALA A 95 0.14 2.16 4.47
N LEU A 96 -0.26 3.42 4.38
CA LEU A 96 0.31 4.53 5.16
C LEU A 96 -0.49 4.71 6.45
N TYR A 97 0.22 4.92 7.54
CA TYR A 97 -0.37 5.18 8.87
C TYR A 97 0.23 6.45 9.48
N LYS A 98 -0.60 7.15 10.23
CA LYS A 98 -0.23 8.30 11.06
C LYS A 98 -0.31 7.90 12.53
N VAL A 99 0.73 8.19 13.29
CA VAL A 99 0.75 8.05 14.74
C VAL A 99 -0.22 9.06 15.37
N ILE A 100 -1.15 8.58 16.20
CA ILE A 100 -2.14 9.41 16.91
C ILE A 100 -1.61 9.84 18.26
N SER A 101 -0.98 8.92 18.99
CA SER A 101 -0.42 9.16 20.33
C SER A 101 1.05 8.84 20.34
N ALA A 102 1.88 9.74 20.90
CA ALA A 102 3.30 9.51 21.03
C ALA A 102 3.60 8.25 21.87
N HIS A 103 4.44 7.37 21.36
CA HIS A 103 4.81 6.14 22.03
C HIS A 103 6.13 5.58 21.52
N THR A 104 6.66 4.56 22.20
CA THR A 104 7.75 3.73 21.67
C THR A 104 7.12 2.58 20.88
N VAL A 105 7.47 2.44 19.61
CA VAL A 105 6.91 1.39 18.73
C VAL A 105 7.31 0.01 19.25
N GLN A 106 6.32 -0.86 19.47
CA GLN A 106 6.50 -2.22 19.96
C GLN A 106 6.09 -3.25 18.90
N SER A 107 6.81 -4.35 18.81
CA SER A 107 6.57 -5.40 17.81
C SER A 107 5.21 -6.10 17.91
N ASN A 108 4.51 -5.98 19.04
CA ASN A 108 3.16 -6.49 19.26
C ASN A 108 2.06 -5.45 19.04
N TRP A 109 2.40 -4.18 18.76
CA TRP A 109 1.45 -3.11 18.46
C TRP A 109 1.44 -2.79 16.96
N ILE A 110 1.04 -3.80 16.19
CA ILE A 110 1.00 -3.74 14.73
C ILE A 110 -0.07 -2.72 14.27
N PRO A 111 0.26 -1.81 13.33
CA PRO A 111 -0.75 -0.88 12.79
C PRO A 111 -1.93 -1.62 12.16
N GLY A 112 -3.15 -1.25 12.56
CA GLY A 112 -4.38 -1.87 12.06
C GLY A 112 -5.38 -2.13 13.17
N THR A 113 -6.14 -3.21 13.04
CA THR A 113 -7.19 -3.58 13.99
C THR A 113 -6.65 -3.82 15.39
N GLY A 114 -7.21 -3.11 16.37
CA GLY A 114 -6.84 -3.20 17.79
C GLY A 114 -5.77 -2.19 18.23
N THR A 115 -5.26 -1.36 17.30
CA THR A 115 -4.28 -0.30 17.59
C THR A 115 -4.72 1.07 17.09
N GLU A 116 -6.01 1.28 16.91
CA GLU A 116 -6.60 2.53 16.39
C GLU A 116 -6.34 3.73 17.30
N SER A 117 -6.07 3.51 18.59
CA SER A 117 -5.66 4.56 19.51
C SER A 117 -4.22 5.05 19.30
N LEU A 118 -3.40 4.25 18.63
CA LEU A 118 -1.99 4.54 18.34
C LEU A 118 -1.78 4.97 16.89
N TYR A 119 -2.51 4.35 15.95
CA TYR A 119 -2.33 4.54 14.53
C TYR A 119 -3.65 4.79 13.82
N ALA A 120 -3.70 5.80 12.98
CA ALA A 120 -4.78 6.00 12.02
C ALA A 120 -4.27 5.71 10.61
N ARG A 121 -4.99 4.91 9.86
CA ARG A 121 -4.70 4.67 8.46
C ARG A 121 -4.98 5.93 7.64
N ILE A 122 -4.09 6.22 6.71
CA ILE A 122 -4.27 7.26 5.70
C ILE A 122 -4.57 6.54 4.38
N ASP A 123 -5.79 6.72 3.90
CA ASP A 123 -6.23 6.18 2.62
C ASP A 123 -6.12 7.22 1.51
N GLU A 124 -6.18 6.77 0.27
CA GLU A 124 -6.27 7.66 -0.88
C GLU A 124 -7.56 8.47 -0.80
N THR A 125 -7.41 9.78 -0.94
CA THR A 125 -8.56 10.70 -1.01
C THR A 125 -8.78 11.09 -2.46
N HIS A 126 -10.02 11.03 -2.90
CA HIS A 126 -10.44 11.41 -4.24
C HIS A 126 -11.27 12.69 -4.16
N ASP A 127 -10.96 13.66 -5.02
CA ASP A 127 -11.67 14.93 -5.05
C ASP A 127 -13.08 14.83 -5.65
N GLY A 128 -13.38 13.71 -6.31
CA GLY A 128 -14.64 13.49 -7.03
C GLY A 128 -14.73 14.36 -8.28
N THR A 129 -13.61 14.61 -8.94
CA THR A 129 -13.54 15.26 -10.24
C THR A 129 -13.56 14.22 -11.38
N LYS A 130 -13.76 14.66 -12.64
CA LYS A 130 -13.70 13.75 -13.80
C LYS A 130 -12.37 13.01 -13.89
N TYR A 131 -11.27 13.65 -13.47
CA TYR A 131 -9.90 13.11 -13.54
C TYR A 131 -9.44 12.40 -12.26
N ASP A 132 -10.23 12.54 -11.20
CA ASP A 132 -10.00 11.90 -9.90
C ASP A 132 -11.36 11.50 -9.28
N PRO A 133 -12.06 10.52 -9.91
CA PRO A 133 -13.37 10.08 -9.45
C PRO A 133 -13.25 9.25 -8.17
N ILE A 134 -14.26 9.35 -7.31
CA ILE A 134 -14.36 8.57 -6.09
C ILE A 134 -14.66 7.11 -6.45
N PRO A 135 -13.84 6.13 -6.01
CA PRO A 135 -14.16 4.72 -6.19
C PRO A 135 -15.49 4.38 -5.50
N TYR A 136 -16.39 3.73 -6.25
CA TYR A 136 -17.67 3.31 -5.72
C TYR A 136 -17.70 1.79 -5.54
N GLU A 137 -17.80 1.36 -4.29
CA GLU A 137 -17.87 -0.06 -3.91
C GLU A 137 -19.28 -0.47 -3.44
N GLY A 138 -20.27 0.39 -3.61
CA GLY A 138 -21.58 0.29 -2.97
C GLY A 138 -21.58 0.85 -1.55
N ASN A 139 -22.77 0.95 -0.96
CA ASN A 139 -22.98 1.39 0.42
C ASN A 139 -22.41 2.80 0.71
N MET A 140 -22.57 3.74 -0.21
CA MET A 140 -22.23 5.14 -0.01
C MET A 140 -23.30 6.07 -0.59
N ALA A 141 -23.43 7.25 0.02
CA ALA A 141 -24.25 8.32 -0.52
C ALA A 141 -23.50 9.00 -1.68
N LEU A 142 -24.26 9.37 -2.72
CA LEU A 142 -23.74 10.10 -3.86
C LEU A 142 -24.06 11.58 -3.74
N GLU A 143 -23.09 12.43 -4.04
CA GLU A 143 -23.20 13.89 -3.99
C GLU A 143 -23.29 14.45 -5.40
N ASN A 144 -24.24 15.34 -5.61
CA ASN A 144 -24.42 16.01 -6.91
C ASN A 144 -23.17 16.78 -7.34
N GLY A 145 -22.79 16.62 -8.60
CA GLY A 145 -21.59 17.24 -9.20
C GLY A 145 -20.30 16.48 -8.95
N LYS A 146 -20.30 15.42 -8.15
CA LYS A 146 -19.15 14.54 -7.96
C LYS A 146 -19.13 13.42 -8.99
N TYR A 147 -17.92 12.98 -9.32
CA TYR A 147 -17.67 11.83 -10.19
C TYR A 147 -17.33 10.61 -9.37
N TYR A 148 -17.86 9.48 -9.78
CA TYR A 148 -17.66 8.17 -9.17
C TYR A 148 -17.18 7.18 -10.22
N ALA A 149 -16.33 6.24 -9.84
CA ALA A 149 -15.83 5.19 -10.72
C ALA A 149 -16.26 3.82 -10.23
N GLN A 150 -16.80 3.01 -11.13
CA GLN A 150 -17.12 1.61 -10.87
C GLN A 150 -16.86 0.79 -12.15
N ASP A 151 -16.20 -0.36 -11.99
CA ASP A 151 -15.92 -1.31 -13.08
C ASP A 151 -15.25 -0.68 -14.32
N GLY A 152 -14.38 0.31 -14.09
CA GLY A 152 -13.67 1.02 -15.16
C GLY A 152 -14.47 2.09 -15.89
N VAL A 153 -15.71 2.35 -15.46
CA VAL A 153 -16.57 3.41 -16.02
C VAL A 153 -16.68 4.55 -15.01
N THR A 154 -16.60 5.79 -15.52
CA THR A 154 -16.80 7.00 -14.70
C THR A 154 -18.23 7.51 -14.86
N TYR A 155 -18.83 7.91 -13.75
CA TYR A 155 -20.20 8.43 -13.69
C TYR A 155 -20.21 9.80 -13.02
N LEU A 156 -20.95 10.74 -13.56
CA LEU A 156 -21.27 12.02 -12.93
C LEU A 156 -22.54 11.86 -12.11
N CYS A 157 -22.50 12.19 -10.84
CA CYS A 157 -23.71 12.26 -10.02
C CYS A 157 -24.48 13.54 -10.37
N THR A 158 -25.74 13.39 -10.76
CA THR A 158 -26.63 14.49 -11.16
C THR A 158 -27.63 14.88 -10.07
N ARG A 159 -27.71 14.11 -8.99
CA ARG A 159 -28.60 14.36 -7.86
C ARG A 159 -28.14 13.62 -6.62
N ASP A 160 -28.14 14.31 -5.46
CA ASP A 160 -27.82 13.71 -4.16
C ASP A 160 -28.74 12.53 -3.82
N THR A 161 -28.17 11.47 -3.27
CA THR A 161 -28.96 10.34 -2.76
C THR A 161 -29.31 10.48 -1.28
N VAL A 162 -28.67 11.40 -0.55
CA VAL A 162 -28.83 11.65 0.89
C VAL A 162 -28.48 10.43 1.76
N ASN A 163 -29.02 9.26 1.41
CA ASN A 163 -28.73 7.99 2.06
C ASN A 163 -27.81 7.13 1.17
N PRO A 164 -27.04 6.23 1.79
CA PRO A 164 -26.25 5.27 1.04
C PRO A 164 -27.10 4.45 0.06
N VAL A 165 -26.61 4.28 -1.16
CA VAL A 165 -27.18 3.39 -2.18
C VAL A 165 -26.32 2.15 -2.32
N TYR A 166 -26.96 1.03 -2.66
CA TYR A 166 -26.31 -0.29 -2.73
C TYR A 166 -26.29 -0.87 -4.13
N ASN A 167 -27.03 -0.24 -5.05
CA ASN A 167 -27.11 -0.64 -6.45
C ASN A 167 -25.82 -0.31 -7.19
N ALA A 168 -25.49 -1.05 -8.23
CA ALA A 168 -24.42 -0.68 -9.14
C ALA A 168 -24.72 0.67 -9.81
N LEU A 169 -23.68 1.48 -10.07
CA LEU A 169 -23.87 2.79 -10.72
C LEU A 169 -24.53 2.68 -12.08
N SER A 170 -24.26 1.60 -12.82
CA SER A 170 -24.92 1.31 -14.09
C SER A 170 -26.44 1.19 -13.99
N GLU A 171 -26.96 0.73 -12.84
CA GLU A 171 -28.41 0.62 -12.59
C GLU A 171 -29.04 1.96 -12.16
N LEU A 172 -28.21 2.92 -11.78
CA LEU A 172 -28.62 4.25 -11.32
C LEU A 172 -28.56 5.29 -12.44
N VAL A 173 -28.16 4.90 -13.66
CA VAL A 173 -28.09 5.79 -14.82
C VAL A 173 -29.49 6.32 -15.17
N GLY A 174 -29.58 7.64 -15.36
CA GLY A 174 -30.84 8.34 -15.60
C GLY A 174 -31.70 8.61 -14.36
N LEU A 175 -31.30 8.08 -13.18
CA LEU A 175 -31.94 8.34 -11.90
C LEU A 175 -31.10 9.28 -11.04
N TYR A 176 -29.84 8.94 -10.84
CA TYR A 176 -28.90 9.64 -9.97
C TYR A 176 -27.59 9.95 -10.64
N VAL A 177 -27.21 9.19 -11.68
CA VAL A 177 -25.92 9.34 -12.36
C VAL A 177 -26.06 9.32 -13.87
N GLU A 178 -25.05 9.86 -14.55
CA GLU A 178 -24.85 9.78 -16.00
C GLU A 178 -23.48 9.16 -16.25
N ALA A 179 -23.38 8.20 -17.18
CA ALA A 179 -22.10 7.66 -17.60
C ALA A 179 -21.33 8.73 -18.40
N VAL A 180 -20.05 8.87 -18.12
CA VAL A 180 -19.16 9.84 -18.76
C VAL A 180 -18.16 9.10 -19.64
N GLU A 181 -18.09 9.49 -20.90
CA GLU A 181 -17.10 8.99 -21.86
C GLU A 181 -15.71 9.61 -21.67
#